data_27220625e8a0c14d123a6e3cd0801c09
#
_entry.id   27220625e8a0c14d123a6e3cd0801c09
#
_cell.length_a   1.000
_cell.length_b   1.000
_cell.length_c   1.000
_cell.angle_alpha   90.00
_cell.angle_beta   90.00
_cell.angle_gamma   90.00
#
_symmetry.space_group_name_H-M   'P 1'
#
loop_
_entity.id
_entity.type
_entity.pdbx_description
1 polymer ?
#
loop_
_entity_poly.entity_id
_entity_poly.type
_entity_poly.pdbx_seq_one_letter_code
_entity_poly.pdbx_strand_id
1 'polypeptide(L)'
;MLSFFGAGLAPGYSASKGGVAQLTKSLAIAYAADGIRVNAVAPGWIATPLTQALQDDPARAAPILARTPLGRWGTPDDVAGPVLFLASTAARFVTGVILPVDGGYLIA
;
A
#
# COMPACT_ATOMS: atom_id res chain seq x y z
N MET A 1 1.01 -1.22 -4.69
CA MET A 1 0.28 -1.74 -5.87
C MET A 1 0.94 -2.97 -6.48
N LEU A 2 2.25 -2.97 -6.66
CA LEU A 2 2.98 -4.13 -7.20
C LEU A 2 2.91 -5.39 -6.29
N SER A 3 2.50 -5.24 -5.03
CA SER A 3 2.25 -6.38 -4.13
C SER A 3 1.09 -7.27 -4.60
N PHE A 4 0.16 -6.72 -5.37
CA PHE A 4 -1.02 -7.42 -5.89
C PHE A 4 -0.90 -7.70 -7.38
N PHE A 5 -0.23 -6.83 -8.12
CA PHE A 5 -0.01 -6.95 -9.55
C PHE A 5 1.48 -6.92 -9.88
N GLY A 6 1.87 -7.61 -10.92
CA GLY A 6 3.21 -7.50 -11.46
C GLY A 6 3.38 -6.24 -12.30
N ALA A 7 4.62 -5.89 -12.55
CA ALA A 7 4.99 -4.84 -13.51
C ALA A 7 6.06 -5.40 -14.44
N GLY A 8 5.80 -5.36 -15.75
CA GLY A 8 6.72 -5.92 -16.75
C GLY A 8 8.11 -5.29 -16.74
N LEU A 9 8.21 -4.03 -16.30
CA LEU A 9 9.48 -3.28 -16.26
C LEU A 9 10.21 -3.35 -14.91
N ALA A 10 9.62 -4.00 -13.89
CA ALA A 10 10.21 -4.08 -12.56
C ALA A 10 9.91 -5.42 -11.88
N PRO A 11 10.34 -6.56 -12.46
CA PRO A 11 9.99 -7.87 -11.89
C PRO A 11 10.62 -8.12 -10.52
N GLY A 12 11.84 -7.66 -10.28
CA GLY A 12 12.50 -7.78 -8.97
C GLY A 12 11.79 -6.97 -7.88
N TYR A 13 11.34 -5.77 -8.21
CA TYR A 13 10.57 -4.94 -7.29
C TYR A 13 9.21 -5.58 -6.96
N SER A 14 8.53 -6.11 -7.95
CA SER A 14 7.25 -6.82 -7.78
C SER A 14 7.41 -8.05 -6.89
N ALA A 15 8.45 -8.85 -7.11
CA ALA A 15 8.75 -10.02 -6.30
C ALA A 15 9.05 -9.66 -4.85
N SER A 16 9.84 -8.59 -4.62
CA SER A 16 10.15 -8.08 -3.28
C SER A 16 8.89 -7.63 -2.53
N LYS A 17 8.01 -6.88 -3.19
CA LYS A 17 6.76 -6.42 -2.57
C LYS A 17 5.79 -7.56 -2.31
N GLY A 18 5.69 -8.54 -3.21
CA GLY A 18 4.90 -9.75 -3.00
C GLY A 18 5.44 -10.57 -1.84
N GLY A 19 6.77 -10.65 -1.71
CA GLY A 19 7.43 -11.30 -0.57
C GLY A 19 7.09 -10.66 0.76
N VAL A 20 7.07 -9.33 0.84
CA VAL A 20 6.67 -8.59 2.05
C VAL A 20 5.22 -8.91 2.41
N ALA A 21 4.31 -8.98 1.45
CA ALA A 21 2.92 -9.32 1.69
C ALA A 21 2.76 -10.73 2.29
N GLN A 22 3.45 -11.73 1.74
CA GLN A 22 3.43 -13.09 2.26
C GLN A 22 4.11 -13.21 3.61
N LEU A 23 5.22 -12.50 3.82
CA LEU A 23 5.91 -12.45 5.11
C LEU A 23 5.02 -11.86 6.20
N THR A 24 4.26 -10.82 5.91
CA THR A 24 3.28 -10.23 6.84
C THR A 24 2.30 -11.29 7.34
N LYS A 25 1.75 -12.08 6.44
CA LYS A 25 0.81 -13.16 6.79
C LYS A 25 1.47 -14.23 7.64
N SER A 26 2.67 -14.66 7.26
CA SER A 26 3.43 -15.68 8.00
C SER A 26 3.78 -15.22 9.40
N LEU A 27 4.23 -13.99 9.55
CA LEU A 27 4.56 -13.41 10.87
C LEU A 27 3.30 -13.23 11.73
N ALA A 28 2.17 -12.85 11.12
CA ALA A 28 0.90 -12.73 11.84
C ALA A 28 0.50 -14.07 12.46
N ILE A 29 0.63 -15.15 11.71
CA ILE A 29 0.34 -16.50 12.20
C ILE A 29 1.34 -16.92 13.28
N ALA A 30 2.63 -16.70 13.03
CA ALA A 30 3.70 -17.14 13.94
C ALA A 30 3.65 -16.45 15.32
N TYR A 31 3.25 -15.17 15.35
CA TYR A 31 3.28 -14.38 16.59
C TYR A 31 1.90 -14.17 17.23
N ALA A 32 0.84 -14.73 16.65
CA ALA A 32 -0.51 -14.57 17.21
C ALA A 32 -0.63 -15.05 18.65
N ALA A 33 -0.01 -16.18 18.99
CA ALA A 33 -0.03 -16.73 20.35
C ALA A 33 0.70 -15.84 21.36
N ASP A 34 1.63 -15.00 20.92
CA ASP A 34 2.35 -14.05 21.75
C ASP A 34 1.60 -12.72 21.88
N GLY A 35 0.40 -12.60 21.35
CA GLY A 35 -0.39 -11.38 21.39
C GLY A 35 0.14 -10.28 20.46
N ILE A 36 0.97 -10.62 19.48
CA ILE A 36 1.54 -9.67 18.52
C ILE A 36 0.74 -9.72 17.23
N ARG A 37 0.27 -8.56 16.79
CA ARG A 37 -0.40 -8.40 15.50
C ARG A 37 0.60 -7.88 14.47
N VAL A 38 0.50 -8.39 13.25
CA VAL A 38 1.37 -7.99 12.14
C VAL A 38 0.48 -7.67 10.94
N ASN A 39 0.53 -6.43 10.51
CA ASN A 39 -0.25 -5.92 9.39
C ASN A 39 0.64 -5.08 8.48
N ALA A 40 0.18 -4.83 7.27
CA ALA A 40 0.87 -3.99 6.31
C ALA A 40 -0.12 -3.05 5.63
N VAL A 41 0.37 -1.91 5.17
CA VAL A 41 -0.36 -1.04 4.26
C VAL A 41 0.28 -1.12 2.88
N ALA A 42 -0.54 -1.00 1.85
CA ALA A 42 -0.10 -0.94 0.46
C ALA A 42 -0.54 0.43 -0.11
N PRO A 43 0.31 1.45 0.00
CA PRO A 43 0.00 2.76 -0.55
C PRO A 43 -0.12 2.72 -2.07
N GLY A 44 -1.02 3.52 -2.62
CA GLY A 44 -1.08 3.79 -4.04
C GLY A 44 -0.07 4.86 -4.44
N TRP A 45 -0.46 5.76 -5.32
CA TRP A 45 0.38 6.85 -5.77
C TRP A 45 0.29 8.03 -4.81
N ILE A 46 1.37 8.25 -4.07
CA ILE A 46 1.45 9.25 -3.01
C ILE A 46 2.34 10.40 -3.47
N ALA A 47 1.87 11.63 -3.27
CA ALA A 47 2.62 12.83 -3.57
C ALA A 47 3.74 13.01 -2.53
N THR A 48 4.97 12.79 -2.97
CA THR A 48 6.19 12.91 -2.15
C THR A 48 7.27 13.56 -3.01
N PRO A 49 8.38 14.04 -2.42
CA PRO A 49 9.52 14.49 -3.21
C PRO A 49 10.05 13.42 -4.19
N LEU A 50 9.94 12.14 -3.83
CA LEU A 50 10.37 11.03 -4.69
C LEU A 50 9.54 10.92 -5.97
N THR A 51 8.24 11.26 -5.91
CA THR A 51 7.32 11.19 -7.05
C THR A 51 7.10 12.53 -7.74
N GLN A 52 7.81 13.59 -7.32
CA GLN A 52 7.55 14.95 -7.81
C GLN A 52 7.70 15.08 -9.32
N ALA A 53 8.75 14.50 -9.89
CA ALA A 53 8.97 14.55 -11.34
C ALA A 53 7.81 13.89 -12.12
N LEU A 54 7.24 12.82 -11.58
CA LEU A 54 6.09 12.14 -12.18
C LEU A 54 4.82 12.98 -12.07
N GLN A 55 4.60 13.64 -10.92
CA GLN A 55 3.47 14.55 -10.72
C GLN A 55 3.52 15.73 -11.69
N ASP A 56 4.72 16.24 -11.97
CA ASP A 56 4.96 17.41 -12.82
C ASP A 56 4.90 17.08 -14.32
N ASP A 57 4.80 15.82 -14.70
CA ASP A 57 4.72 15.36 -16.08
C ASP A 57 3.26 14.96 -16.41
N PRO A 58 2.47 15.83 -17.08
CA PRO A 58 1.07 15.54 -17.36
C PRO A 58 0.84 14.25 -18.16
N ALA A 59 1.75 13.94 -19.08
CA ALA A 59 1.63 12.74 -19.91
C ALA A 59 1.76 11.46 -19.10
N ARG A 60 2.56 11.47 -18.02
CA ARG A 60 2.75 10.33 -17.13
C ARG A 60 1.76 10.31 -15.98
N ALA A 61 1.37 11.48 -15.48
CA ALA A 61 0.43 11.61 -14.35
C ALA A 61 -1.00 11.30 -14.77
N ALA A 62 -1.43 11.71 -15.96
CA ALA A 62 -2.82 11.55 -16.41
C ALA A 62 -3.32 10.10 -16.38
N PRO A 63 -2.59 9.09 -16.88
CA PRO A 63 -3.04 7.70 -16.81
C PRO A 63 -3.19 7.19 -15.37
N ILE A 64 -2.32 7.64 -14.47
CA ILE A 64 -2.37 7.27 -13.05
C ILE A 64 -3.63 7.84 -12.40
N LEU A 65 -3.91 9.12 -12.60
CA LEU A 65 -5.10 9.78 -12.07
C LEU A 65 -6.38 9.23 -12.68
N ALA A 66 -6.38 8.93 -13.99
CA ALA A 66 -7.52 8.35 -14.66
C ALA A 66 -7.90 6.98 -14.08
N ARG A 67 -6.92 6.21 -13.61
CA ARG A 67 -7.14 4.91 -12.99
C ARG A 67 -7.41 5.00 -11.49
N THR A 68 -7.26 6.17 -10.90
CA THR A 68 -7.52 6.37 -9.46
C THR A 68 -8.94 6.93 -9.29
N PRO A 69 -9.90 6.13 -8.81
CA PRO A 69 -11.29 6.58 -8.69
C PRO A 69 -11.47 7.86 -7.87
N LEU A 70 -10.68 8.06 -6.81
CA LEU A 70 -10.75 9.30 -6.02
C LEU A 70 -10.15 10.51 -6.74
N GLY A 71 -9.50 10.31 -7.90
CA GLY A 71 -9.12 11.37 -8.83
C GLY A 71 -8.00 12.29 -8.37
N ARG A 72 -7.20 11.87 -7.40
CA ARG A 72 -6.10 12.67 -6.88
C ARG A 72 -4.94 11.80 -6.42
N TRP A 73 -3.76 12.39 -6.30
CA TRP A 73 -2.64 11.81 -5.58
C TRP A 73 -2.99 11.70 -4.10
N GLY A 74 -2.56 10.63 -3.46
CA GLY A 74 -2.58 10.54 -2.00
C GLY A 74 -1.54 11.46 -1.38
N THR A 75 -1.71 11.74 -0.11
CA THR A 75 -0.73 12.48 0.70
C THR A 75 -0.14 11.55 1.76
N PRO A 76 1.02 11.89 2.34
CA PRO A 76 1.53 11.14 3.49
C PRO A 76 0.52 10.97 4.62
N ASP A 77 -0.30 11.98 4.89
CA ASP A 77 -1.34 11.91 5.91
C ASP A 77 -2.44 10.89 5.57
N ASP A 78 -2.73 10.70 4.29
CA ASP A 78 -3.69 9.67 3.85
C ASP A 78 -3.23 8.28 4.24
N VAL A 79 -1.93 8.04 4.34
CA VAL A 79 -1.33 6.77 4.74
C VAL A 79 -1.17 6.68 6.26
N ALA A 80 -0.84 7.78 6.91
CA ALA A 80 -0.60 7.82 8.35
C ALA A 80 -1.84 7.41 9.17
N GLY A 81 -3.03 7.84 8.78
CA GLY A 81 -4.27 7.48 9.45
C GLY A 81 -4.51 5.96 9.51
N PRO A 82 -4.50 5.26 8.37
CA PRO A 82 -4.60 3.80 8.35
C PRO A 82 -3.52 3.07 9.17
N VAL A 83 -2.28 3.56 9.14
CA VAL A 83 -1.20 2.99 9.97
C VAL A 83 -1.51 3.15 11.45
N LEU A 84 -1.95 4.33 11.88
CA LEU A 84 -2.35 4.57 13.26
C LEU A 84 -3.52 3.69 13.68
N PHE A 85 -4.51 3.50 12.80
CA PHE A 85 -5.62 2.58 13.05
C PHE A 85 -5.11 1.17 13.32
N LEU A 86 -4.27 0.64 12.42
CA LEU A 86 -3.74 -0.71 12.56
C LEU A 86 -2.89 -0.90 13.82
N ALA A 87 -2.21 0.14 14.26
CA ALA A 87 -1.39 0.13 15.47
C ALA A 87 -2.19 0.35 16.76
N SER A 88 -3.47 0.73 16.66
CA SER A 88 -4.29 1.09 17.81
C SER A 88 -5.10 -0.10 18.33
N THR A 89 -5.72 0.10 19.51
CA THR A 89 -6.66 -0.87 20.09
C THR A 89 -7.94 -1.03 19.26
N ALA A 90 -8.26 -0.04 18.41
CA ALA A 90 -9.38 -0.16 17.47
C ALA A 90 -9.20 -1.32 16.49
N ALA A 91 -7.95 -1.72 16.21
CA ALA A 91 -7.61 -2.84 15.33
C ALA A 91 -7.20 -4.10 16.11
N ARG A 92 -7.60 -4.25 17.36
CA ARG A 92 -7.13 -5.33 18.25
C ARG A 92 -7.47 -6.74 17.78
N PHE A 93 -8.42 -6.89 16.86
CA PHE A 93 -8.76 -8.18 16.27
C PHE A 93 -8.36 -8.27 14.80
N VAL A 94 -7.45 -7.39 14.34
CA VAL A 94 -6.97 -7.32 12.96
C VAL A 94 -5.50 -7.74 12.92
N THR A 95 -5.20 -8.83 12.23
CA THR A 95 -3.82 -9.28 12.00
C THR A 95 -3.72 -9.98 10.64
N GLY A 96 -2.56 -9.91 10.01
CA GLY A 96 -2.29 -10.53 8.72
C GLY A 96 -2.91 -9.78 7.53
N VAL A 97 -3.43 -8.58 7.72
CA VAL A 97 -4.06 -7.82 6.64
C VAL A 97 -3.00 -7.03 5.85
N ILE A 98 -3.23 -6.92 4.55
CA ILE A 98 -2.55 -5.94 3.70
C ILE A 98 -3.63 -4.97 3.25
N LEU A 99 -3.57 -3.75 3.78
CA LEU A 99 -4.60 -2.73 3.58
C LEU A 99 -4.19 -1.78 2.45
N PRO A 100 -4.85 -1.83 1.28
CA PRO A 100 -4.62 -0.83 0.24
C PRO A 100 -5.08 0.56 0.70
N VAL A 101 -4.21 1.54 0.50
CA VAL A 101 -4.48 2.96 0.75
C VAL A 101 -4.14 3.71 -0.53
N ASP A 102 -5.04 3.65 -1.51
CA ASP A 102 -4.70 3.90 -2.91
C ASP A 102 -5.76 4.65 -3.71
N GLY A 103 -6.77 5.18 -3.04
CA GLY A 103 -7.85 5.90 -3.73
C GLY A 103 -8.66 5.04 -4.70
N GLY A 104 -8.61 3.73 -4.57
CA GLY A 104 -9.32 2.78 -5.43
C GLY A 104 -8.51 2.29 -6.63
N TYR A 105 -7.24 2.63 -6.73
CA TYR A 105 -6.40 2.25 -7.87
C TYR A 105 -6.39 0.74 -8.12
N LEU A 106 -6.38 -0.06 -7.06
CA LEU A 106 -6.30 -1.53 -7.15
C LEU A 106 -7.54 -2.16 -7.80
N ILE A 107 -8.70 -1.57 -7.60
CA ILE A 107 -9.97 -2.13 -8.08
C ILE A 107 -10.44 -1.54 -9.42
N ALA A 108 -9.70 -0.59 -9.94
CA ALA A 108 -10.04 0.09 -11.20
C ALA A 108 -9.41 -0.58 -12.43
#